data_d2da45127971fe6c5836e12e2d8c3590
#
_entry.id   d2da45127971fe6c5836e12e2d8c3590
#
_cell.length_a   1.000
_cell.length_b   1.000
_cell.length_c   1.000
_cell.angle_alpha   90.00
_cell.angle_beta   90.00
_cell.angle_gamma   90.00
#
_symmetry.space_group_name_H-M   'P 1'
#
loop_
_entity.id
_entity.type
_entity.pdbx_description
1 polymer ?
#
loop_
_entity_poly.entity_id
_entity_poly.type
_entity_poly.pdbx_seq_one_letter_code
_entity_poly.pdbx_strand_id
1 'polypeptide(L)'
;DQIRHWLEQQGMTFHTGSNHETDLTDEQIRKQCQMYIAAVRIADDFGCHLIGIQYQQGLKDLMPASDLVEGALNNAHRPPVTSRDGKRVLYDGQPVVHFNEVDECAGLDGLLTYRVQKALGQPVESTLHDLRWGDFDATGTTDEYVWVFLISGAAPPAHFIDGWKGADGHRQ
;
A
#
# COMPACT_ATOMS: atom_id res chain seq x y z
N ASP A 1 4.01 -11.87 13.08
CA ASP A 1 3.67 -13.20 12.54
C ASP A 1 2.23 -13.27 11.99
N GLN A 2 1.20 -12.79 12.72
CA GLN A 2 -0.21 -12.88 12.27
C GLN A 2 -0.49 -12.19 10.92
N ILE A 3 0.06 -10.99 10.69
CA ILE A 3 -0.11 -10.25 9.44
C ILE A 3 0.50 -11.04 8.28
N ARG A 4 1.76 -11.48 8.41
CA ARG A 4 2.44 -12.29 7.40
C ARG A 4 1.66 -13.56 7.10
N HIS A 5 1.24 -14.29 8.11
CA HIS A 5 0.46 -15.50 7.94
C HIS A 5 -0.86 -15.27 7.21
N TRP A 6 -1.55 -14.17 7.51
CA TRP A 6 -2.77 -13.79 6.78
C TRP A 6 -2.47 -13.53 5.30
N LEU A 7 -1.39 -12.78 4.97
CA LEU A 7 -0.99 -12.51 3.59
C LEU A 7 -0.68 -13.81 2.83
N GLU A 8 0.05 -14.72 3.46
CA GLU A 8 0.36 -16.05 2.91
C GLU A 8 -0.92 -16.88 2.68
N GLN A 9 -1.90 -16.79 3.56
CA GLN A 9 -3.22 -17.43 3.38
C GLN A 9 -4.00 -16.83 2.21
N GLN A 10 -3.79 -15.56 1.87
CA GLN A 10 -4.38 -14.96 0.66
C GLN A 10 -3.62 -15.36 -0.62
N GLY A 11 -2.53 -16.09 -0.50
CA GLY A 11 -1.74 -16.61 -1.62
C GLY A 11 -0.48 -15.80 -1.93
N MET A 12 -0.15 -14.78 -1.12
CA MET A 12 1.11 -14.04 -1.28
C MET A 12 2.30 -14.93 -0.98
N THR A 13 3.33 -14.87 -1.81
CA THR A 13 4.57 -15.60 -1.64
C THR A 13 5.72 -14.62 -1.43
N PHE A 14 6.47 -14.79 -0.35
CA PHE A 14 7.65 -13.98 -0.06
C PHE A 14 8.91 -14.72 -0.51
N HIS A 15 9.62 -14.17 -1.49
CA HIS A 15 10.93 -14.66 -1.90
C HIS A 15 12.00 -13.96 -1.06
N THR A 16 12.55 -14.66 -0.09
CA THR A 16 13.51 -14.09 0.87
C THR A 16 14.93 -14.60 0.65
N GLY A 17 15.89 -13.75 1.01
CA GLY A 17 17.31 -14.06 1.05
C GLY A 17 17.95 -13.55 2.34
N SER A 18 19.28 -13.59 2.39
CA SER A 18 20.04 -13.24 3.59
C SER A 18 20.86 -11.94 3.47
N ASN A 19 21.01 -11.41 2.29
CA ASN A 19 21.76 -10.19 2.05
C ASN A 19 20.86 -8.97 2.15
N HIS A 20 21.02 -8.16 3.20
CA HIS A 20 20.22 -6.96 3.44
C HIS A 20 20.30 -5.88 2.34
N GLU A 21 21.35 -5.90 1.51
CA GLU A 21 21.55 -4.90 0.47
C GLU A 21 20.86 -5.28 -0.85
N THR A 22 20.66 -6.57 -1.09
CA THR A 22 20.17 -7.08 -2.38
C THR A 22 18.89 -7.90 -2.28
N ASP A 23 18.60 -8.45 -1.11
CA ASP A 23 17.50 -9.37 -0.89
C ASP A 23 16.44 -8.77 0.02
N LEU A 24 15.19 -9.16 -0.19
CA LEU A 24 14.16 -9.02 0.83
C LEU A 24 14.43 -10.04 1.92
N THR A 25 14.56 -9.61 3.17
CA THR A 25 14.83 -10.49 4.30
C THR A 25 13.59 -10.70 5.16
N ASP A 26 13.53 -11.81 5.89
CA ASP A 26 12.45 -12.07 6.86
C ASP A 26 12.31 -10.96 7.91
N GLU A 27 13.43 -10.36 8.30
CA GLU A 27 13.46 -9.22 9.23
C GLU A 27 12.77 -7.97 8.62
N GLN A 28 13.02 -7.68 7.36
CA GLN A 28 12.37 -6.56 6.66
C GLN A 28 10.86 -6.78 6.52
N ILE A 29 10.42 -7.99 6.18
CA ILE A 29 9.00 -8.34 6.14
C ILE A 29 8.36 -8.15 7.52
N ARG A 30 9.03 -8.64 8.58
CA ARG A 30 8.54 -8.49 9.95
C ARG A 30 8.41 -7.02 10.35
N LYS A 31 9.36 -6.18 9.98
CA LYS A 31 9.33 -4.74 10.22
C LYS A 31 8.20 -4.06 9.45
N GLN A 32 7.96 -4.42 8.20
CA GLN A 32 6.82 -3.90 7.45
C GLN A 32 5.48 -4.30 8.10
N CYS A 33 5.33 -5.54 8.53
CA CYS A 33 4.13 -5.96 9.28
C CYS A 33 3.94 -5.17 10.58
N GLN A 34 5.02 -4.84 11.29
CA GLN A 34 4.96 -4.00 12.49
C GLN A 34 4.57 -2.56 12.16
N MET A 35 5.12 -2.00 11.09
CA MET A 35 4.78 -0.66 10.59
C MET A 35 3.29 -0.58 10.22
N TYR A 36 2.78 -1.59 9.52
CA TYR A 36 1.36 -1.68 9.18
C TYR A 36 0.46 -1.64 10.42
N ILE A 37 0.75 -2.47 11.44
CA ILE A 37 -0.02 -2.47 12.69
C ILE A 37 0.06 -1.11 13.38
N ALA A 38 1.25 -0.50 13.41
CA ALA A 38 1.47 0.80 14.03
C ALA A 38 0.66 1.89 13.30
N ALA A 39 0.71 1.93 11.97
CA ALA A 39 -0.01 2.90 11.15
C ALA A 39 -1.53 2.83 11.40
N VAL A 40 -2.12 1.63 11.37
CA VAL A 40 -3.56 1.45 11.61
C VAL A 40 -3.95 1.88 13.03
N ARG A 41 -3.13 1.55 14.04
CA ARG A 41 -3.40 1.94 15.44
C ARG A 41 -3.22 3.42 15.68
N ILE A 42 -2.23 4.06 15.08
CA ILE A 42 -2.04 5.51 15.15
C ILE A 42 -3.22 6.22 14.50
N ALA A 43 -3.65 5.77 13.32
CA ALA A 43 -4.82 6.33 12.67
C ALA A 43 -6.08 6.26 13.56
N ASP A 44 -6.28 5.14 14.25
CA ASP A 44 -7.39 4.97 15.19
C ASP A 44 -7.25 5.84 16.47
N ASP A 45 -6.07 5.83 17.08
CA ASP A 45 -5.78 6.60 18.30
C ASP A 45 -6.03 8.12 18.12
N PHE A 46 -5.78 8.64 16.90
CA PHE A 46 -6.01 10.05 16.55
C PHE A 46 -7.32 10.31 15.79
N GLY A 47 -8.13 9.29 15.53
CA GLY A 47 -9.36 9.41 14.75
C GLY A 47 -9.14 9.88 13.31
N CYS A 48 -8.05 9.44 12.69
CA CYS A 48 -7.67 9.87 11.35
C CYS A 48 -8.54 9.22 10.28
N HIS A 49 -8.88 10.00 9.24
CA HIS A 49 -9.50 9.52 8.00
C HIS A 49 -8.47 9.34 6.88
N LEU A 50 -7.26 9.81 7.10
CA LEU A 50 -6.16 9.84 6.14
C LEU A 50 -4.86 9.79 6.94
N ILE A 51 -3.86 9.04 6.46
CA ILE A 51 -2.53 8.95 7.07
C ILE A 51 -1.45 8.99 5.98
N GLY A 52 -0.32 9.59 6.28
CA GLY A 52 0.88 9.55 5.45
C GLY A 52 2.04 8.90 6.20
N ILE A 53 2.87 8.14 5.50
CA ILE A 53 4.12 7.59 6.04
C ILE A 53 5.27 8.36 5.43
N GLN A 54 5.92 9.18 6.25
CA GLN A 54 7.09 9.98 5.86
C GLN A 54 8.34 9.10 5.93
N TYR A 55 8.57 8.32 4.88
CA TYR A 55 9.63 7.32 4.85
C TYR A 55 11.03 7.93 4.68
N GLN A 56 11.21 8.81 3.70
CA GLN A 56 12.55 9.24 3.27
C GLN A 56 13.29 10.13 4.28
N GLN A 57 12.57 10.85 5.14
CA GLN A 57 13.17 11.76 6.12
C GLN A 57 13.24 11.13 7.52
N GLY A 58 14.02 10.09 7.67
CA GLY A 58 14.36 9.48 8.96
C GLY A 58 13.87 8.06 9.16
N LEU A 59 12.69 7.69 8.69
CA LEU A 59 12.19 6.33 8.90
C LEU A 59 13.01 5.29 8.11
N LYS A 60 13.57 5.66 6.94
CA LYS A 60 14.44 4.80 6.12
C LYS A 60 15.68 4.26 6.86
N ASP A 61 16.15 4.96 7.88
CA ASP A 61 17.32 4.53 8.66
C ASP A 61 16.95 3.47 9.71
N LEU A 62 15.66 3.30 9.99
CA LEU A 62 15.13 2.41 11.02
C LEU A 62 14.32 1.24 10.45
N MET A 63 13.66 1.46 9.34
CA MET A 63 12.67 0.56 8.75
C MET A 63 12.94 0.34 7.26
N PRO A 64 12.55 -0.81 6.69
CA PRO A 64 12.54 -1.01 5.24
C PRO A 64 11.51 -0.09 4.57
N ALA A 65 11.55 -0.02 3.25
CA ALA A 65 10.54 0.69 2.46
C ALA A 65 9.11 0.26 2.81
N SER A 66 8.16 1.18 2.69
CA SER A 66 6.78 1.01 3.18
C SER A 66 5.80 0.43 2.16
N ASP A 67 6.29 -0.05 1.01
CA ASP A 67 5.42 -0.43 -0.13
C ASP A 67 4.31 -1.42 0.23
N LEU A 68 4.65 -2.52 0.91
CA LEU A 68 3.65 -3.50 1.38
C LEU A 68 2.62 -2.86 2.32
N VAL A 69 3.08 -1.95 3.18
CA VAL A 69 2.21 -1.25 4.15
C VAL A 69 1.23 -0.36 3.41
N GLU A 70 1.70 0.39 2.43
CA GLU A 70 0.91 1.34 1.65
C GLU A 70 -0.17 0.64 0.83
N GLY A 71 0.20 -0.43 0.10
CA GLY A 71 -0.76 -1.26 -0.62
C GLY A 71 -1.82 -1.87 0.29
N ALA A 72 -1.41 -2.35 1.48
CA ALA A 72 -2.35 -2.90 2.45
C ALA A 72 -3.28 -1.83 3.05
N LEU A 73 -2.78 -0.63 3.36
CA LEU A 73 -3.60 0.45 3.93
C LEU A 73 -4.67 0.93 2.94
N ASN A 74 -4.32 1.09 1.67
CA ASN A 74 -5.25 1.53 0.63
C ASN A 74 -6.21 0.44 0.13
N ASN A 75 -6.18 -0.75 0.70
CA ASN A 75 -7.04 -1.87 0.33
C ASN A 75 -8.10 -2.14 1.40
N ALA A 76 -9.35 -2.35 1.00
CA ALA A 76 -10.44 -2.68 1.93
C ALA A 76 -10.31 -4.11 2.48
N HIS A 77 -9.92 -5.07 1.63
CA HIS A 77 -9.61 -6.45 2.03
C HIS A 77 -8.13 -6.53 2.41
N ARG A 78 -7.84 -6.40 3.68
CA ARG A 78 -6.48 -6.31 4.24
C ARG A 78 -6.36 -7.07 5.56
N PRO A 79 -5.13 -7.36 6.02
CA PRO A 79 -4.93 -8.04 7.30
C PRO A 79 -5.63 -7.31 8.44
N PRO A 80 -6.45 -8.00 9.26
CA PRO A 80 -7.15 -7.36 10.37
C PRO A 80 -6.18 -6.90 11.46
N VAL A 81 -6.39 -5.69 11.95
CA VAL A 81 -5.66 -5.13 13.10
C VAL A 81 -6.64 -4.86 14.23
N THR A 82 -6.36 -5.38 15.40
CA THR A 82 -7.19 -5.13 16.59
C THR A 82 -6.74 -3.90 17.36
N SER A 83 -7.70 -3.24 18.01
CA SER A 83 -7.45 -2.18 18.99
C SER A 83 -6.50 -2.66 20.08
N ARG A 84 -5.87 -1.72 20.82
CA ARG A 84 -4.89 -2.06 21.88
C ARG A 84 -5.49 -2.91 23.00
N ASP A 85 -6.79 -2.76 23.27
CA ASP A 85 -7.53 -3.56 24.23
C ASP A 85 -8.07 -4.89 23.69
N GLY A 86 -7.82 -5.17 22.39
CA GLY A 86 -8.21 -6.40 21.72
C GLY A 86 -9.71 -6.56 21.43
N LYS A 87 -10.53 -5.52 21.67
CA LYS A 87 -12.00 -5.66 21.65
C LYS A 87 -12.64 -5.42 20.28
N ARG A 88 -11.98 -4.73 19.37
CA ARG A 88 -12.55 -4.42 18.05
C ARG A 88 -11.50 -4.52 16.94
N VAL A 89 -11.93 -4.87 15.75
CA VAL A 89 -11.13 -4.77 14.53
C VAL A 89 -11.20 -3.34 14.03
N LEU A 90 -10.03 -2.76 13.72
CA LEU A 90 -9.90 -1.38 13.29
C LEU A 90 -10.11 -1.25 11.79
N TYR A 91 -10.95 -0.30 11.37
CA TYR A 91 -11.27 -0.03 9.96
C TYR A 91 -11.65 -1.30 9.19
N ASP A 92 -12.50 -2.14 9.78
CA ASP A 92 -12.92 -3.41 9.20
C ASP A 92 -13.66 -3.19 7.88
N GLY A 93 -13.23 -3.91 6.82
CA GLY A 93 -13.81 -3.79 5.48
C GLY A 93 -13.66 -2.40 4.84
N GLN A 94 -12.71 -1.57 5.32
CA GLN A 94 -12.46 -0.24 4.80
C GLN A 94 -10.97 0.00 4.61
N PRO A 95 -10.54 0.72 3.56
CA PRO A 95 -9.16 1.21 3.48
C PRO A 95 -8.89 2.24 4.57
N VAL A 96 -7.65 2.33 4.99
CA VAL A 96 -7.11 3.50 5.68
C VAL A 96 -6.42 4.33 4.61
N VAL A 97 -7.10 5.35 4.11
CA VAL A 97 -6.58 6.15 2.98
C VAL A 97 -5.17 6.61 3.31
N HIS A 98 -4.23 6.30 2.44
CA HIS A 98 -2.82 6.58 2.65
C HIS A 98 -2.24 7.35 1.47
N PHE A 99 -1.41 8.33 1.77
CA PHE A 99 -0.56 9.03 0.81
C PHE A 99 0.91 8.81 1.15
N ASN A 100 1.77 8.87 0.14
CA ASN A 100 3.19 8.67 0.33
C ASN A 100 3.88 9.98 0.73
N GLU A 101 4.81 9.87 1.67
CA GLU A 101 5.71 10.93 2.13
C GLU A 101 4.99 12.24 2.51
N VAL A 102 5.18 13.29 1.71
CA VAL A 102 4.73 14.66 1.96
C VAL A 102 3.66 15.14 0.97
N ASP A 103 3.00 14.21 0.29
CA ASP A 103 2.00 14.51 -0.73
C ASP A 103 0.60 14.69 -0.13
N GLU A 104 0.46 15.60 0.84
CA GLU A 104 -0.81 15.84 1.55
C GLU A 104 -1.92 16.26 0.59
N CYS A 105 -1.61 16.97 -0.49
CA CYS A 105 -2.60 17.35 -1.50
C CYS A 105 -3.15 16.13 -2.22
N ALA A 106 -2.29 15.18 -2.61
CA ALA A 106 -2.72 13.91 -3.18
C ALA A 106 -3.48 13.07 -2.15
N GLY A 107 -3.09 13.14 -0.88
CA GLY A 107 -3.82 12.53 0.23
C GLY A 107 -5.24 13.05 0.37
N LEU A 108 -5.44 14.37 0.27
CA LEU A 108 -6.76 14.98 0.30
C LEU A 108 -7.60 14.57 -0.90
N ASP A 109 -7.02 14.52 -2.10
CA ASP A 109 -7.68 14.02 -3.30
C ASP A 109 -8.11 12.56 -3.14
N GLY A 110 -7.22 11.70 -2.64
CA GLY A 110 -7.51 10.30 -2.33
C GLY A 110 -8.65 10.14 -1.32
N LEU A 111 -8.70 10.99 -0.28
CA LEU A 111 -9.78 10.99 0.70
C LEU A 111 -11.12 11.42 0.09
N LEU A 112 -11.13 12.43 -0.77
CA LEU A 112 -12.33 12.87 -1.47
C LEU A 112 -12.81 11.79 -2.44
N THR A 113 -11.91 11.21 -3.22
CA THR A 113 -12.18 10.09 -4.14
C THR A 113 -12.79 8.91 -3.38
N TYR A 114 -12.18 8.50 -2.28
CA TYR A 114 -12.71 7.44 -1.40
C TYR A 114 -14.16 7.73 -0.96
N ARG A 115 -14.43 8.95 -0.49
CA ARG A 115 -15.77 9.31 0.00
C ARG A 115 -16.82 9.31 -1.10
N VAL A 116 -16.47 9.80 -2.28
CA VAL A 116 -17.34 9.80 -3.46
C VAL A 116 -17.62 8.38 -3.92
N GLN A 117 -16.58 7.58 -4.12
CA GLN A 117 -16.71 6.17 -4.52
C GLN A 117 -17.55 5.37 -3.53
N LYS A 118 -17.31 5.54 -2.23
CA LYS A 118 -18.11 4.90 -1.18
C LYS A 118 -19.59 5.31 -1.24
N ALA A 119 -19.87 6.58 -1.46
CA ALA A 119 -21.24 7.07 -1.58
C ALA A 119 -21.96 6.55 -2.82
N LEU A 120 -21.21 6.28 -3.90
CA LEU A 120 -21.72 5.72 -5.15
C LEU A 120 -21.74 4.18 -5.18
N GLY A 121 -21.27 3.50 -4.13
CA GLY A 121 -21.16 2.05 -4.09
C GLY A 121 -20.13 1.49 -5.08
N GLN A 122 -19.12 2.28 -5.40
CA GLN A 122 -17.99 1.91 -6.28
C GLN A 122 -16.82 1.33 -5.47
N PRO A 123 -15.86 0.63 -6.12
CA PRO A 123 -14.61 0.23 -5.47
C PRO A 123 -13.93 1.43 -4.80
N VAL A 124 -13.43 1.23 -3.59
CA VAL A 124 -12.92 2.30 -2.72
C VAL A 124 -11.41 2.34 -2.63
N GLU A 125 -10.75 1.40 -3.24
CA GLU A 125 -9.30 1.32 -3.31
C GLU A 125 -8.75 2.41 -4.24
N SER A 126 -7.66 3.04 -3.82
CA SER A 126 -6.98 4.07 -4.59
C SER A 126 -5.46 3.92 -4.46
N THR A 127 -4.75 4.52 -5.39
CA THR A 127 -3.29 4.58 -5.35
C THR A 127 -2.82 5.91 -5.92
N LEU A 128 -1.68 6.38 -5.46
CA LEU A 128 -1.03 7.58 -5.97
C LEU A 128 -0.15 7.22 -7.17
N HIS A 129 -0.31 7.96 -8.25
CA HIS A 129 0.54 7.88 -9.43
C HIS A 129 1.22 9.23 -9.70
N ASP A 130 2.54 9.21 -9.83
CA ASP A 130 3.31 10.35 -10.28
C ASP A 130 3.35 10.39 -11.81
N LEU A 131 2.95 11.51 -12.41
CA LEU A 131 3.26 11.78 -13.80
C LEU A 131 4.73 12.23 -13.89
N ARG A 132 5.60 11.37 -14.43
CA ARG A 132 7.05 11.62 -14.44
C ARG A 132 7.52 12.36 -15.68
N TRP A 133 7.27 11.80 -16.85
CA TRP A 133 7.67 12.37 -18.14
C TRP A 133 6.86 11.72 -19.24
N GLY A 134 7.05 12.19 -20.46
CA GLY A 134 6.53 11.55 -21.65
C GLY A 134 7.51 11.67 -22.80
N ASP A 135 7.37 10.80 -23.77
CA ASP A 135 8.16 10.81 -25.00
C ASP A 135 7.34 10.13 -26.12
N PHE A 136 7.79 10.27 -27.36
CA PHE A 136 7.24 9.47 -28.46
C PHE A 136 7.63 8.00 -28.30
N ASP A 137 6.70 7.11 -28.64
CA ASP A 137 6.94 5.67 -28.51
C ASP A 137 8.07 5.20 -29.42
N ALA A 138 9.20 4.85 -28.81
CA ALA A 138 10.36 4.31 -29.55
C ALA A 138 10.18 2.85 -29.99
N THR A 139 9.14 2.15 -29.52
CA THR A 139 8.86 0.75 -29.87
C THR A 139 8.11 0.62 -31.20
N GLY A 140 7.53 1.71 -31.70
CA GLY A 140 6.71 1.72 -32.90
C GLY A 140 5.33 1.07 -32.73
N THR A 141 4.87 0.89 -31.51
CA THR A 141 3.53 0.36 -31.20
C THR A 141 2.45 1.42 -31.47
N THR A 142 2.78 2.69 -31.27
CA THR A 142 1.93 3.84 -31.57
C THR A 142 2.78 5.00 -32.08
N ASP A 143 2.19 5.89 -32.88
CA ASP A 143 2.81 7.15 -33.33
C ASP A 143 2.54 8.31 -32.34
N GLU A 144 1.93 8.01 -31.19
CA GLU A 144 1.50 9.00 -30.23
C GLU A 144 2.54 9.28 -29.15
N TYR A 145 2.35 10.39 -28.45
CA TYR A 145 3.13 10.76 -27.28
C TYR A 145 2.64 9.95 -26.08
N VAL A 146 3.54 9.20 -25.45
CA VAL A 146 3.24 8.29 -24.32
C VAL A 146 3.72 8.91 -23.02
N TRP A 147 2.84 8.98 -22.05
CA TRP A 147 3.14 9.44 -20.70
C TRP A 147 3.51 8.30 -19.79
N VAL A 148 4.53 8.50 -18.96
CA VAL A 148 4.97 7.54 -17.95
C VAL A 148 4.41 7.92 -16.59
N PHE A 149 3.58 7.04 -16.05
CA PHE A 149 3.09 7.12 -14.68
C PHE A 149 3.91 6.16 -13.81
N LEU A 150 4.44 6.66 -12.71
CA LEU A 150 5.13 5.87 -11.70
C LEU A 150 4.28 5.80 -10.44
N ILE A 151 4.09 4.60 -9.92
CA ILE A 151 3.50 4.39 -8.61
C ILE A 151 4.57 4.65 -7.55
N SER A 152 4.26 5.46 -6.56
CA SER A 152 5.02 5.59 -5.33
C SER A 152 4.40 4.67 -4.28
N GLY A 153 5.08 3.59 -3.95
CA GLY A 153 4.53 2.55 -3.09
C GLY A 153 3.86 1.42 -3.88
N ALA A 154 3.25 0.47 -3.19
CA ALA A 154 2.57 -0.65 -3.81
C ALA A 154 1.11 -0.30 -4.16
N ALA A 155 0.65 -0.78 -5.32
CA ALA A 155 -0.77 -0.72 -5.65
C ALA A 155 -1.59 -1.59 -4.68
N PRO A 156 -2.83 -1.18 -4.35
CA PRO A 156 -3.72 -2.03 -3.56
C PRO A 156 -3.97 -3.36 -4.27
N PRO A 157 -3.99 -4.48 -3.55
CA PRO A 157 -4.25 -5.81 -4.13
C PRO A 157 -5.53 -5.89 -4.96
N ALA A 158 -6.55 -5.10 -4.65
CA ALA A 158 -7.78 -5.01 -5.44
C ALA A 158 -7.56 -4.54 -6.90
N HIS A 159 -6.43 -3.92 -7.22
CA HIS A 159 -6.06 -3.51 -8.57
C HIS A 159 -5.39 -4.62 -9.38
N PHE A 160 -5.05 -5.74 -8.78
CA PHE A 160 -4.46 -6.90 -9.46
C PHE A 160 -5.53 -7.92 -9.85
N ILE A 161 -5.26 -8.69 -10.91
CA ILE A 161 -6.20 -9.70 -11.44
C ILE A 161 -6.51 -10.77 -10.37
N ASP A 162 -5.49 -11.21 -9.64
CA ASP A 162 -5.60 -12.25 -8.62
C ASP A 162 -5.47 -11.69 -7.17
N GLY A 163 -5.70 -10.39 -6.98
CA GLY A 163 -5.61 -9.76 -5.67
C GLY A 163 -4.21 -9.90 -5.07
N TRP A 164 -4.10 -10.44 -3.86
CA TRP A 164 -2.83 -10.61 -3.16
C TRP A 164 -1.80 -11.52 -3.83
N LYS A 165 -2.19 -12.31 -4.80
CA LYS A 165 -1.26 -13.19 -5.55
C LYS A 165 -0.50 -12.48 -6.64
N GLY A 166 -1.03 -11.38 -7.18
CA GLY A 166 -0.55 -10.78 -8.42
C GLY A 166 -0.96 -11.55 -9.68
N ALA A 167 -0.70 -10.96 -10.83
CA ALA A 167 -1.19 -11.45 -12.13
C ALA A 167 -0.62 -12.81 -12.55
N ASP A 168 0.60 -13.13 -12.13
CA ASP A 168 1.30 -14.38 -12.44
C ASP A 168 1.22 -15.40 -11.28
N GLY A 169 0.48 -15.09 -10.21
CA GLY A 169 0.40 -15.90 -9.01
C GLY A 169 1.65 -15.86 -8.12
N HIS A 170 2.65 -15.07 -8.48
CA HIS A 170 3.96 -15.06 -7.81
C HIS A 170 4.46 -13.68 -7.37
N ARG A 171 3.89 -12.60 -7.90
CA ARG A 171 4.40 -11.23 -7.68
C ARG A 171 3.29 -10.24 -7.43
N GLN A 172 3.56 -9.39 -6.49
CA GLN A 172 2.93 -8.09 -6.31
C GLN A 172 3.99 -7.00 -6.31
#